data_7f10eb9d5d99e6482c2f03fa3a714036
#
_entry.id   7f10eb9d5d99e6482c2f03fa3a714036
#
_cell.length_a   1.000
_cell.length_b   1.000
_cell.length_c   1.000
_cell.angle_alpha   90.00
_cell.angle_beta   90.00
_cell.angle_gamma   90.00
#
_symmetry.space_group_name_H-M   'P 1'
#
loop_
_entity.id
_entity.type
_entity.pdbx_description
1 polymer ?
#
loop_
_entity_poly.entity_id
_entity_poly.type
_entity_poly.pdbx_seq_one_letter_code
_entity_poly.pdbx_strand_id
1 'polypeptide(L)'
;MIIDIHSHQRDHAANIKKHFNIIIPQEETEDIELDAAAVYSAGIHPWYIAETGFKDQLGWLRQLAKDERVRMIGECGIDKLKGPSLGIQEEVFIRQIRIAEEFRKPVIVHCVRAFNEMISIKKVVRPKVPVIIHGYQKKQELGLQLIEKGFYLSLGADLLRDESQAGQLLKQMDLSKLFLETDDSEADIVSIYRKASEILAMPLHELEELIYENYLGLYIE
;
A
#
# COMPACT_ATOMS: atom_id res chain seq x y z
N MET A 1 13.08 -1.12 14.38
CA MET A 1 12.13 0.00 14.06
C MET A 1 10.87 -0.59 13.45
N ILE A 2 9.72 -0.26 13.98
CA ILE A 2 8.43 -0.73 13.44
C ILE A 2 8.04 0.10 12.23
N ILE A 3 7.58 -0.56 11.16
CA ILE A 3 7.03 0.05 9.95
C ILE A 3 5.53 -0.20 9.90
N ASP A 4 4.74 0.87 9.83
CA ASP A 4 3.33 0.85 9.46
C ASP A 4 3.24 1.36 8.02
N ILE A 5 3.12 0.42 7.06
CA ILE A 5 3.33 0.76 5.64
C ILE A 5 2.17 1.57 5.05
N HIS A 6 0.99 1.54 5.68
CA HIS A 6 -0.21 2.25 5.23
C HIS A 6 -1.14 2.54 6.40
N SER A 7 -1.48 3.81 6.60
CA SER A 7 -2.38 4.24 7.68
C SER A 7 -3.16 5.49 7.31
N HIS A 8 -4.43 5.54 7.72
CA HIS A 8 -5.26 6.74 7.64
C HIS A 8 -5.21 7.57 8.94
N GLN A 9 -4.64 7.04 10.00
CA GLN A 9 -4.54 7.71 11.31
C GLN A 9 -3.26 8.55 11.40
N ARG A 10 -3.40 9.84 11.73
CA ARG A 10 -2.29 10.81 11.85
C ARG A 10 -1.78 10.93 13.29
N ASP A 11 -1.43 9.82 13.91
CA ASP A 11 -0.78 9.78 15.22
C ASP A 11 0.71 9.45 15.08
N HIS A 12 1.55 10.04 15.91
CA HIS A 12 2.99 9.79 15.92
C HIS A 12 3.36 9.02 17.18
N ALA A 13 4.17 7.98 17.02
CA ALA A 13 4.77 7.27 18.13
C ALA A 13 6.28 7.11 17.91
N ALA A 14 7.05 7.23 18.99
CA ALA A 14 8.49 7.01 18.95
C ALA A 14 8.79 5.57 18.45
N ASN A 15 9.79 5.43 17.58
CA ASN A 15 10.23 4.15 17.00
C ASN A 15 9.24 3.49 16.00
N ILE A 16 8.18 4.17 15.61
CA ILE A 16 7.26 3.73 14.56
C ILE A 16 7.38 4.68 13.38
N LYS A 17 7.72 4.13 12.20
CA LYS A 17 7.62 4.85 10.92
C LYS A 17 6.30 4.49 10.28
N LYS A 18 5.34 5.41 10.36
CA LYS A 18 3.99 5.28 9.81
C LYS A 18 3.88 6.07 8.52
N HIS A 19 3.42 5.43 7.45
CA HIS A 19 3.10 6.07 6.19
C HIS A 19 1.65 6.55 6.18
N PHE A 20 1.46 7.85 6.29
CA PHE A 20 0.14 8.47 6.26
C PHE A 20 -0.38 8.56 4.83
N ASN A 21 -1.60 8.09 4.61
CA ASN A 21 -2.21 8.15 3.30
C ASN A 21 -2.80 9.54 3.00
N ILE A 22 -2.48 10.07 1.83
CA ILE A 22 -3.06 11.30 1.27
C ILE A 22 -3.86 10.92 0.03
N ILE A 23 -5.16 11.15 0.08
CA ILE A 23 -6.04 10.95 -1.07
C ILE A 23 -6.14 12.27 -1.83
N ILE A 24 -5.77 12.26 -3.11
CA ILE A 24 -5.94 13.41 -4.00
C ILE A 24 -7.44 13.61 -4.27
N PRO A 25 -7.99 14.78 -3.94
CA PRO A 25 -9.42 15.05 -4.07
C PRO A 25 -9.86 15.20 -5.53
N GLN A 26 -11.19 15.18 -5.77
CA GLN A 26 -11.77 15.39 -7.10
C GLN A 26 -11.69 16.84 -7.57
N GLU A 27 -11.73 17.79 -6.64
CA GLU A 27 -11.65 19.22 -6.90
C GLU A 27 -10.37 19.77 -6.28
N GLU A 28 -9.86 20.87 -6.86
CA GLU A 28 -8.71 21.56 -6.31
C GLU A 28 -9.03 22.06 -4.90
N THR A 29 -8.19 21.71 -3.95
CA THR A 29 -8.26 22.20 -2.57
C THR A 29 -7.04 23.07 -2.27
N GLU A 30 -7.10 23.80 -1.16
CA GLU A 30 -5.92 24.50 -0.63
C GLU A 30 -4.73 23.56 -0.47
N ASP A 31 -3.52 24.11 -0.45
CA ASP A 31 -2.27 23.36 -0.35
C ASP A 31 -2.33 22.29 0.76
N ILE A 32 -1.96 21.06 0.41
CA ILE A 32 -1.86 19.96 1.38
C ILE A 32 -0.62 20.24 2.23
N GLU A 33 -0.83 20.66 3.46
CA GLU A 33 0.26 20.84 4.42
C GLU A 33 0.80 19.49 4.86
N LEU A 34 2.12 19.30 4.67
CA LEU A 34 2.84 18.12 5.10
C LEU A 34 3.64 18.42 6.38
N ASP A 35 3.48 17.59 7.40
CA ASP A 35 4.32 17.66 8.61
C ASP A 35 5.75 17.27 8.26
N ALA A 36 6.73 18.04 8.76
CA ALA A 36 8.14 17.81 8.52
C ALA A 36 8.67 16.49 9.13
N ALA A 37 8.01 15.99 10.18
CA ALA A 37 8.39 14.76 10.87
C ALA A 37 7.71 13.50 10.30
N ALA A 38 6.76 13.67 9.37
CA ALA A 38 5.96 12.58 8.83
C ALA A 38 6.44 12.09 7.45
N VAL A 39 6.06 10.89 7.09
CA VAL A 39 6.21 10.33 5.75
C VAL A 39 4.84 9.92 5.20
N TYR A 40 4.69 10.02 3.88
CA TYR A 40 3.40 9.89 3.25
C TYR A 40 3.40 8.93 2.07
N SER A 41 2.24 8.33 1.81
CA SER A 41 1.83 7.91 0.47
C SER A 41 0.82 8.93 -0.07
N ALA A 42 0.81 9.16 -1.37
CA ALA A 42 -0.16 10.04 -2.00
C ALA A 42 -0.68 9.43 -3.30
N GLY A 43 -2.00 9.43 -3.51
CA GLY A 43 -2.60 8.82 -4.68
C GLY A 43 -4.05 9.24 -4.94
N ILE A 44 -4.53 8.89 -6.14
CA ILE A 44 -5.92 9.03 -6.52
C ILE A 44 -6.58 7.68 -6.25
N HIS A 45 -7.28 7.60 -5.12
CA HIS A 45 -8.01 6.40 -4.74
C HIS A 45 -9.16 6.13 -5.76
N PRO A 46 -9.47 4.88 -6.13
CA PRO A 46 -10.47 4.57 -7.15
C PRO A 46 -11.86 5.17 -6.88
N TRP A 47 -12.22 5.38 -5.62
CA TRP A 47 -13.51 5.98 -5.27
C TRP A 47 -13.61 7.48 -5.56
N TYR A 48 -12.48 8.16 -5.65
CA TYR A 48 -12.39 9.62 -5.76
C TYR A 48 -11.81 10.07 -7.10
N ILE A 49 -11.82 9.20 -8.10
CA ILE A 49 -11.45 9.58 -9.47
C ILE A 49 -12.52 10.51 -10.03
N ALA A 50 -12.13 11.69 -10.48
CA ALA A 50 -12.98 12.61 -11.22
C ALA A 50 -13.10 12.14 -12.68
N GLU A 51 -14.27 11.65 -13.10
CA GLU A 51 -14.46 11.03 -14.43
C GLU A 51 -14.02 11.96 -15.58
N THR A 52 -14.26 13.25 -15.45
CA THR A 52 -13.91 14.26 -16.46
C THR A 52 -12.66 15.09 -16.10
N GLY A 53 -12.18 15.02 -14.86
CA GLY A 53 -11.10 15.87 -14.33
C GLY A 53 -9.87 15.11 -13.84
N PHE A 54 -9.78 13.78 -14.02
CA PHE A 54 -8.66 13.02 -13.46
C PHE A 54 -7.28 13.43 -13.99
N LYS A 55 -7.20 14.13 -15.11
CA LYS A 55 -5.91 14.68 -15.62
C LYS A 55 -5.36 15.75 -14.69
N ASP A 56 -6.22 16.57 -14.11
CA ASP A 56 -5.83 17.60 -13.16
C ASP A 56 -5.39 16.95 -11.84
N GLN A 57 -6.14 15.94 -11.37
CA GLN A 57 -5.74 15.14 -10.22
C GLN A 57 -4.35 14.49 -10.42
N LEU A 58 -4.05 13.97 -11.61
CA LEU A 58 -2.72 13.43 -11.93
C LEU A 58 -1.65 14.53 -11.93
N GLY A 59 -2.00 15.74 -12.36
CA GLY A 59 -1.15 16.92 -12.26
C GLY A 59 -0.80 17.25 -10.81
N TRP A 60 -1.79 17.32 -9.94
CA TRP A 60 -1.60 17.59 -8.50
C TRP A 60 -0.78 16.48 -7.84
N LEU A 61 -1.10 15.20 -8.13
CA LEU A 61 -0.31 14.07 -7.63
C LEU A 61 1.16 14.18 -8.04
N ARG A 62 1.43 14.54 -9.31
CA ARG A 62 2.80 14.69 -9.81
C ARG A 62 3.54 15.83 -9.10
N GLN A 63 2.88 16.93 -8.76
CA GLN A 63 3.49 18.01 -7.97
C GLN A 63 3.81 17.53 -6.56
N LEU A 64 2.85 16.87 -5.89
CA LEU A 64 3.04 16.36 -4.55
C LEU A 64 4.12 15.26 -4.50
N ALA A 65 4.23 14.45 -5.56
CA ALA A 65 5.25 13.41 -5.67
C ALA A 65 6.70 13.94 -5.74
N LYS A 66 6.93 15.23 -5.95
CA LYS A 66 8.26 15.87 -5.89
C LYS A 66 8.76 16.02 -4.46
N ASP A 67 7.86 16.06 -3.49
CA ASP A 67 8.24 16.18 -2.09
C ASP A 67 8.86 14.86 -1.59
N GLU A 68 10.01 14.95 -0.93
CA GLU A 68 10.72 13.78 -0.41
C GLU A 68 9.98 13.08 0.74
N ARG A 69 9.08 13.78 1.42
CA ARG A 69 8.22 13.21 2.46
C ARG A 69 7.15 12.28 1.88
N VAL A 70 6.74 12.49 0.64
CA VAL A 70 5.90 11.54 -0.10
C VAL A 70 6.77 10.40 -0.60
N ARG A 71 6.80 9.30 0.12
CA ARG A 71 7.69 8.16 -0.13
C ARG A 71 7.09 7.13 -1.08
N MET A 72 5.78 7.08 -1.22
CA MET A 72 5.08 6.12 -2.07
C MET A 72 3.95 6.80 -2.86
N ILE A 73 3.60 6.22 -4.01
CA ILE A 73 2.41 6.61 -4.78
C ILE A 73 1.27 5.66 -4.41
N GLY A 74 0.17 6.23 -4.02
CA GLY A 74 -1.02 5.50 -3.53
C GLY A 74 -1.59 6.18 -2.28
N GLU A 75 -2.73 5.78 -1.86
CA GLU A 75 -3.48 4.61 -2.27
C GLU A 75 -4.11 4.82 -3.65
N CYS A 76 -3.91 3.88 -4.55
CA CYS A 76 -4.46 3.88 -5.89
C CYS A 76 -4.79 2.44 -6.32
N GLY A 77 -5.55 2.24 -7.38
CA GLY A 77 -5.88 0.88 -7.80
C GLY A 77 -7.26 0.71 -8.38
N ILE A 78 -7.91 -0.44 -8.09
CA ILE A 78 -9.19 -0.81 -8.69
C ILE A 78 -10.13 -1.38 -7.63
N ASP A 79 -11.34 -0.84 -7.61
CA ASP A 79 -12.46 -1.36 -6.84
C ASP A 79 -13.65 -1.64 -7.78
N LYS A 80 -14.01 -2.93 -7.94
CA LYS A 80 -15.17 -3.32 -8.78
C LYS A 80 -16.52 -3.07 -8.12
N LEU A 81 -16.56 -2.62 -6.87
CA LEU A 81 -17.80 -2.35 -6.14
C LEU A 81 -18.13 -0.86 -6.10
N LYS A 82 -17.14 0.02 -6.28
CA LYS A 82 -17.29 1.46 -6.10
C LYS A 82 -16.35 2.24 -7.01
N GLY A 83 -16.71 3.49 -7.31
CA GLY A 83 -15.95 4.37 -8.20
C GLY A 83 -16.50 4.40 -9.63
N PRO A 84 -15.82 5.06 -10.56
CA PRO A 84 -16.21 5.14 -11.96
C PRO A 84 -16.04 3.79 -12.67
N SER A 85 -16.29 3.77 -13.98
CA SER A 85 -16.15 2.55 -14.79
C SER A 85 -14.75 1.92 -14.66
N LEU A 86 -14.68 0.58 -14.78
CA LEU A 86 -13.44 -0.17 -14.66
C LEU A 86 -12.34 0.38 -15.60
N GLY A 87 -12.70 0.72 -16.86
CA GLY A 87 -11.72 1.26 -17.81
C GLY A 87 -11.10 2.59 -17.37
N ILE A 88 -11.88 3.46 -16.72
CA ILE A 88 -11.36 4.72 -16.15
C ILE A 88 -10.43 4.42 -14.97
N GLN A 89 -10.82 3.51 -14.07
CA GLN A 89 -9.99 3.12 -12.94
C GLN A 89 -8.65 2.52 -13.41
N GLU A 90 -8.67 1.63 -14.41
CA GLU A 90 -7.47 1.04 -15.00
C GLU A 90 -6.57 2.10 -15.62
N GLU A 91 -7.13 3.04 -16.40
CA GLU A 91 -6.36 4.12 -17.02
C GLU A 91 -5.67 4.97 -15.95
N VAL A 92 -6.41 5.42 -14.93
CA VAL A 92 -5.87 6.28 -13.87
C VAL A 92 -4.83 5.52 -13.05
N PHE A 93 -5.05 4.24 -12.75
CA PHE A 93 -4.08 3.41 -12.05
C PHE A 93 -2.78 3.26 -12.85
N ILE A 94 -2.84 2.96 -14.14
CA ILE A 94 -1.66 2.84 -15.01
C ILE A 94 -0.88 4.16 -15.05
N ARG A 95 -1.57 5.30 -15.13
CA ARG A 95 -0.91 6.63 -15.11
C ARG A 95 -0.22 6.91 -13.78
N GLN A 96 -0.79 6.49 -12.66
CA GLN A 96 -0.16 6.61 -11.35
C GLN A 96 1.09 5.71 -11.22
N ILE A 97 1.07 4.50 -11.80
CA ILE A 97 2.29 3.67 -11.91
C ILE A 97 3.38 4.43 -12.68
N ARG A 98 3.06 5.14 -13.77
CA ARG A 98 4.06 5.92 -14.53
C ARG A 98 4.61 7.10 -13.73
N ILE A 99 3.78 7.76 -12.91
CA ILE A 99 4.25 8.79 -11.96
C ILE A 99 5.18 8.14 -10.91
N ALA A 100 4.83 6.98 -10.39
CA ALA A 100 5.67 6.26 -9.44
C ALA A 100 7.04 5.91 -10.03
N GLU A 101 7.10 5.46 -11.28
CA GLU A 101 8.34 5.19 -12.00
C GLU A 101 9.18 6.45 -12.22
N GLU A 102 8.54 7.58 -12.59
CA GLU A 102 9.22 8.87 -12.80
C GLU A 102 9.95 9.33 -11.52
N PHE A 103 9.33 9.14 -10.37
CA PHE A 103 9.90 9.55 -9.08
C PHE A 103 10.56 8.40 -8.31
N ARG A 104 10.67 7.20 -8.90
CA ARG A 104 11.26 5.99 -8.29
C ARG A 104 10.66 5.66 -6.93
N LYS A 105 9.34 5.75 -6.82
CA LYS A 105 8.57 5.51 -5.59
C LYS A 105 7.78 4.21 -5.70
N PRO A 106 7.74 3.38 -4.65
CA PRO A 106 6.85 2.22 -4.61
C PRO A 106 5.38 2.62 -4.76
N VAL A 107 4.53 1.66 -5.14
CA VAL A 107 3.09 1.86 -5.29
C VAL A 107 2.33 1.08 -4.22
N ILE A 108 1.45 1.77 -3.48
CA ILE A 108 0.46 1.18 -2.56
C ILE A 108 -0.87 1.02 -3.29
N VAL A 109 -1.38 -0.21 -3.33
CA VAL A 109 -2.50 -0.60 -4.19
C VAL A 109 -3.71 -1.05 -3.42
N HIS A 110 -4.83 -0.35 -3.65
CA HIS A 110 -6.18 -0.77 -3.32
C HIS A 110 -6.69 -1.80 -4.34
N CYS A 111 -7.15 -2.95 -3.87
CA CYS A 111 -7.63 -4.01 -4.75
C CYS A 111 -8.87 -4.70 -4.20
N VAL A 112 -10.05 -4.32 -4.71
CA VAL A 112 -11.31 -4.97 -4.33
C VAL A 112 -11.91 -5.71 -5.52
N ARG A 113 -11.98 -7.05 -5.42
CA ARG A 113 -12.50 -7.98 -6.46
C ARG A 113 -11.82 -7.84 -7.83
N ALA A 114 -10.60 -7.27 -7.90
CA ALA A 114 -9.88 -6.93 -9.14
C ALA A 114 -8.49 -7.57 -9.24
N PHE A 115 -8.22 -8.67 -8.55
CA PHE A 115 -6.90 -9.30 -8.51
C PHE A 115 -6.43 -9.80 -9.89
N ASN A 116 -7.34 -10.30 -10.73
CA ASN A 116 -7.00 -10.72 -12.10
C ASN A 116 -6.58 -9.53 -12.96
N GLU A 117 -7.26 -8.40 -12.80
CA GLU A 117 -6.92 -7.14 -13.47
C GLU A 117 -5.55 -6.65 -13.01
N MET A 118 -5.28 -6.68 -11.70
CA MET A 118 -3.96 -6.32 -11.15
C MET A 118 -2.83 -7.16 -11.75
N ILE A 119 -3.02 -8.49 -11.84
CA ILE A 119 -2.04 -9.40 -12.46
C ILE A 119 -1.86 -9.07 -13.95
N SER A 120 -2.95 -8.82 -14.67
CA SER A 120 -2.93 -8.47 -16.10
C SER A 120 -2.23 -7.14 -16.34
N ILE A 121 -2.57 -6.11 -15.56
CA ILE A 121 -1.93 -4.78 -15.66
C ILE A 121 -0.43 -4.91 -15.36
N LYS A 122 -0.03 -5.58 -14.27
CA LYS A 122 1.38 -5.77 -13.94
C LYS A 122 2.15 -6.49 -15.06
N LYS A 123 1.54 -7.50 -15.66
CA LYS A 123 2.15 -8.25 -16.79
C LYS A 123 2.35 -7.38 -18.03
N VAL A 124 1.40 -6.50 -18.34
CA VAL A 124 1.43 -5.62 -19.52
C VAL A 124 2.31 -4.38 -19.27
N VAL A 125 2.08 -3.69 -18.17
CA VAL A 125 2.75 -2.42 -17.80
C VAL A 125 4.21 -2.65 -17.40
N ARG A 126 4.50 -3.80 -16.77
CA ARG A 126 5.83 -4.19 -16.22
C ARG A 126 6.44 -3.07 -15.37
N PRO A 127 5.80 -2.71 -14.23
CA PRO A 127 6.29 -1.64 -13.37
C PRO A 127 7.76 -1.88 -12.98
N LYS A 128 8.56 -0.81 -13.03
CA LYS A 128 9.97 -0.83 -12.60
C LYS A 128 10.13 -0.51 -11.10
N VAL A 129 9.05 -0.23 -10.42
CA VAL A 129 9.00 0.05 -9.00
C VAL A 129 8.24 -1.05 -8.26
N PRO A 130 8.52 -1.27 -6.97
CA PRO A 130 7.76 -2.22 -6.15
C PRO A 130 6.27 -1.87 -6.11
N VAL A 131 5.42 -2.91 -6.12
CA VAL A 131 3.96 -2.79 -6.06
C VAL A 131 3.47 -3.59 -4.87
N ILE A 132 2.85 -2.90 -3.91
CA ILE A 132 2.38 -3.45 -2.64
C ILE A 132 0.86 -3.44 -2.66
N ILE A 133 0.23 -4.60 -2.58
CA ILE A 133 -1.22 -4.69 -2.36
C ILE A 133 -1.46 -4.59 -0.86
N HIS A 134 -2.16 -3.53 -0.43
CA HIS A 134 -2.47 -3.33 0.98
C HIS A 134 -3.74 -4.09 1.40
N GLY A 135 -3.98 -4.21 2.70
CA GLY A 135 -5.20 -4.77 3.27
C GLY A 135 -5.50 -6.21 2.86
N TYR A 136 -4.49 -7.02 2.59
CA TYR A 136 -4.73 -8.36 2.07
C TYR A 136 -5.33 -9.28 3.14
N GLN A 137 -6.58 -9.73 2.90
CA GLN A 137 -7.34 -10.62 3.78
C GLN A 137 -8.14 -11.67 2.98
N LYS A 138 -7.59 -12.11 1.85
CA LYS A 138 -8.23 -13.11 0.99
C LYS A 138 -7.55 -14.47 1.16
N LYS A 139 -8.06 -15.47 0.41
CA LYS A 139 -7.55 -16.85 0.50
C LYS A 139 -6.04 -16.92 0.27
N GLN A 140 -5.39 -17.78 1.01
CA GLN A 140 -3.96 -18.01 0.98
C GLN A 140 -3.42 -18.30 -0.43
N GLU A 141 -4.11 -19.13 -1.22
CA GLU A 141 -3.68 -19.52 -2.56
C GLU A 141 -3.54 -18.31 -3.49
N LEU A 142 -4.48 -17.35 -3.39
CA LEU A 142 -4.42 -16.11 -4.15
C LEU A 142 -3.24 -15.23 -3.69
N GLY A 143 -3.00 -15.14 -2.38
CA GLY A 143 -1.86 -14.40 -1.84
C GLY A 143 -0.52 -14.95 -2.34
N LEU A 144 -0.34 -16.26 -2.30
CA LEU A 144 0.87 -16.93 -2.83
C LEU A 144 1.03 -16.68 -4.34
N GLN A 145 -0.06 -16.75 -5.12
CA GLN A 145 -0.04 -16.42 -6.54
C GLN A 145 0.40 -14.96 -6.80
N LEU A 146 -0.09 -14.01 -6.01
CA LEU A 146 0.30 -12.60 -6.14
C LEU A 146 1.79 -12.40 -5.84
N ILE A 147 2.31 -13.06 -4.81
CA ILE A 147 3.74 -13.03 -4.46
C ILE A 147 4.58 -13.63 -5.59
N GLU A 148 4.18 -14.76 -6.16
CA GLU A 148 4.83 -15.37 -7.33
C GLU A 148 4.86 -14.41 -8.55
N LYS A 149 3.84 -13.57 -8.70
CA LYS A 149 3.78 -12.52 -9.73
C LYS A 149 4.57 -11.26 -9.34
N GLY A 150 5.30 -11.29 -8.22
CA GLY A 150 6.21 -10.24 -7.77
C GLY A 150 5.50 -9.05 -7.10
N PHE A 151 4.32 -9.25 -6.52
CA PHE A 151 3.72 -8.27 -5.62
C PHE A 151 4.28 -8.44 -4.21
N TYR A 152 4.33 -7.34 -3.48
CA TYR A 152 4.40 -7.34 -2.02
C TYR A 152 2.98 -7.32 -1.46
N LEU A 153 2.78 -7.84 -0.27
CA LEU A 153 1.48 -7.82 0.41
C LEU A 153 1.63 -7.18 1.77
N SER A 154 0.68 -6.33 2.13
CA SER A 154 0.54 -5.83 3.48
C SER A 154 -0.63 -6.49 4.18
N LEU A 155 -0.40 -6.94 5.43
CA LEU A 155 -1.39 -7.61 6.27
C LEU A 155 -1.71 -6.71 7.46
N GLY A 156 -2.98 -6.56 7.75
CA GLY A 156 -3.48 -5.65 8.78
C GLY A 156 -4.18 -6.37 9.93
N ALA A 157 -5.18 -5.69 10.49
CA ALA A 157 -5.94 -6.11 11.68
C ALA A 157 -6.63 -7.48 11.55
N ASP A 158 -6.81 -8.02 10.33
CA ASP A 158 -7.33 -9.40 10.14
C ASP A 158 -6.44 -10.44 10.83
N LEU A 159 -5.14 -10.16 11.00
CA LEU A 159 -4.22 -11.04 11.75
C LEU A 159 -4.63 -11.24 13.21
N LEU A 160 -5.31 -10.27 13.82
CA LEU A 160 -5.75 -10.34 15.22
C LEU A 160 -6.90 -11.35 15.43
N ARG A 161 -7.55 -11.76 14.35
CA ARG A 161 -8.61 -12.76 14.39
C ARG A 161 -8.00 -14.17 14.34
N ASP A 162 -8.46 -15.06 15.20
CA ASP A 162 -8.04 -16.44 15.18
C ASP A 162 -8.42 -17.10 13.83
N GLU A 163 -7.50 -17.94 13.31
CA GLU A 163 -7.66 -18.66 12.05
C GLU A 163 -7.98 -17.77 10.82
N SER A 164 -7.55 -16.51 10.85
CA SER A 164 -7.78 -15.58 9.76
C SER A 164 -7.09 -16.01 8.45
N GLN A 165 -7.61 -15.57 7.32
CA GLN A 165 -7.01 -15.83 6.00
C GLN A 165 -5.61 -15.19 5.89
N ALA A 166 -5.42 -14.00 6.46
CA ALA A 166 -4.13 -13.34 6.55
C ALA A 166 -3.13 -14.16 7.38
N GLY A 167 -3.57 -14.72 8.52
CA GLY A 167 -2.73 -15.59 9.35
C GLY A 167 -2.35 -16.91 8.68
N GLN A 168 -3.25 -17.49 7.89
CA GLN A 168 -2.94 -18.69 7.08
C GLN A 168 -1.90 -18.38 5.99
N LEU A 169 -2.05 -17.27 5.30
CA LEU A 169 -1.09 -16.82 4.30
C LEU A 169 0.28 -16.55 4.95
N LEU A 170 0.31 -15.84 6.07
CA LEU A 170 1.55 -15.44 6.75
C LEU A 170 2.46 -16.64 7.07
N LYS A 171 1.88 -17.80 7.43
CA LYS A 171 2.63 -19.03 7.72
C LYS A 171 3.39 -19.63 6.53
N GLN A 172 3.04 -19.23 5.31
CA GLN A 172 3.54 -19.90 4.10
C GLN A 172 4.12 -18.93 3.05
N MET A 173 3.91 -17.63 3.22
CA MET A 173 4.40 -16.64 2.26
C MET A 173 5.91 -16.42 2.36
N ASP A 174 6.49 -15.95 1.27
CA ASP A 174 7.83 -15.40 1.28
C ASP A 174 7.85 -14.11 2.10
N LEU A 175 8.49 -14.16 3.27
CA LEU A 175 8.54 -13.03 4.21
C LEU A 175 9.31 -11.84 3.65
N SER A 176 10.14 -11.98 2.63
CA SER A 176 10.77 -10.85 1.93
C SER A 176 9.75 -9.97 1.17
N LYS A 177 8.50 -10.42 1.08
CA LYS A 177 7.39 -9.72 0.44
C LYS A 177 6.32 -9.25 1.42
N LEU A 178 6.59 -9.37 2.72
CA LEU A 178 5.66 -9.02 3.80
C LEU A 178 5.82 -7.56 4.22
N PHE A 179 4.67 -6.90 4.40
CA PHE A 179 4.51 -5.69 5.21
C PHE A 179 3.35 -5.85 6.18
N LEU A 180 3.32 -4.99 7.20
CA LEU A 180 2.22 -4.87 8.17
C LEU A 180 1.69 -3.44 8.17
N GLU A 181 0.41 -3.27 8.50
CA GLU A 181 -0.26 -1.98 8.44
C GLU A 181 -1.42 -1.88 9.43
N THR A 182 -1.84 -0.64 9.72
CA THR A 182 -3.08 -0.37 10.45
C THR A 182 -4.25 -0.05 9.53
N ASP A 183 -4.02 0.53 8.36
CA ASP A 183 -5.04 1.03 7.44
C ASP A 183 -6.01 2.00 8.16
N ASP A 184 -7.31 1.76 8.10
CA ASP A 184 -8.37 2.51 8.81
C ASP A 184 -8.79 1.85 10.16
N SER A 185 -8.13 0.76 10.55
CA SER A 185 -8.48 0.05 11.78
C SER A 185 -8.04 0.81 13.03
N GLU A 186 -8.79 0.64 14.12
CA GLU A 186 -8.41 1.13 15.46
C GLU A 186 -7.30 0.29 16.12
N ALA A 187 -6.82 -0.75 15.45
CA ALA A 187 -5.80 -1.62 16.00
C ALA A 187 -4.45 -0.92 16.09
N ASP A 188 -3.74 -1.11 17.19
CA ASP A 188 -2.38 -0.67 17.34
C ASP A 188 -1.42 -1.55 16.51
N ILE A 189 -0.52 -0.92 15.78
CA ILE A 189 0.44 -1.63 14.91
C ILE A 189 1.34 -2.59 15.71
N VAL A 190 1.70 -2.26 16.95
CA VAL A 190 2.49 -3.13 17.82
C VAL A 190 1.75 -4.43 18.12
N SER A 191 0.44 -4.37 18.30
CA SER A 191 -0.42 -5.53 18.51
C SER A 191 -0.46 -6.43 17.25
N ILE A 192 -0.49 -5.84 16.06
CA ILE A 192 -0.43 -6.56 14.78
C ILE A 192 0.93 -7.27 14.64
N TYR A 193 2.05 -6.57 14.94
CA TYR A 193 3.39 -7.17 14.93
C TYR A 193 3.53 -8.32 15.94
N ARG A 194 3.02 -8.16 17.16
CA ARG A 194 3.03 -9.23 18.19
C ARG A 194 2.27 -10.46 17.70
N LYS A 195 1.09 -10.28 17.14
CA LYS A 195 0.30 -11.39 16.60
C LYS A 195 0.99 -12.08 15.42
N ALA A 196 1.62 -11.31 14.52
CA ALA A 196 2.41 -11.86 13.43
C ALA A 196 3.62 -12.66 13.94
N SER A 197 4.34 -12.15 14.95
CA SER A 197 5.44 -12.81 15.64
C SER A 197 5.00 -14.15 16.26
N GLU A 198 3.85 -14.18 16.93
CA GLU A 198 3.25 -15.40 17.48
C GLU A 198 2.93 -16.44 16.38
N ILE A 199 2.28 -16.01 15.30
CA ILE A 199 1.90 -16.87 14.17
C ILE A 199 3.13 -17.50 13.50
N LEU A 200 4.22 -16.73 13.37
CA LEU A 200 5.47 -17.16 12.77
C LEU A 200 6.38 -17.93 13.73
N ALA A 201 6.05 -17.95 15.02
CA ALA A 201 6.95 -18.43 16.09
C ALA A 201 8.36 -17.78 15.99
N MET A 202 8.41 -16.50 15.62
CA MET A 202 9.61 -15.69 15.42
C MET A 202 9.68 -14.61 16.50
N PRO A 203 10.83 -14.34 17.13
CA PRO A 203 10.98 -13.24 18.06
C PRO A 203 10.58 -11.89 17.44
N LEU A 204 9.88 -11.06 18.22
CA LEU A 204 9.35 -9.78 17.74
C LEU A 204 10.43 -8.89 17.11
N HIS A 205 11.62 -8.83 17.74
CA HIS A 205 12.71 -8.00 17.22
C HIS A 205 13.24 -8.49 15.86
N GLU A 206 13.26 -9.80 15.62
CA GLU A 206 13.66 -10.38 14.33
C GLU A 206 12.63 -10.04 13.24
N LEU A 207 11.33 -10.06 13.57
CA LEU A 207 10.28 -9.64 12.65
C LEU A 207 10.35 -8.13 12.35
N GLU A 208 10.65 -7.31 13.37
CA GLU A 208 10.87 -5.87 13.16
C GLU A 208 12.05 -5.60 12.22
N GLU A 209 13.17 -6.29 12.40
CA GLU A 209 14.36 -6.18 11.54
C GLU A 209 14.03 -6.63 10.11
N LEU A 210 13.41 -7.78 9.94
CA LEU A 210 13.00 -8.32 8.64
C LEU A 210 12.13 -7.33 7.86
N ILE A 211 11.07 -6.79 8.49
CA ILE A 211 10.17 -5.85 7.81
C ILE A 211 10.87 -4.52 7.53
N TYR A 212 11.77 -4.09 8.42
CA TYR A 212 12.57 -2.90 8.18
C TYR A 212 13.54 -3.07 7.00
N GLU A 213 14.16 -4.24 6.85
CA GLU A 213 14.99 -4.57 5.69
C GLU A 213 14.16 -4.62 4.40
N ASN A 214 12.97 -5.24 4.43
CA ASN A 214 12.03 -5.20 3.31
C ASN A 214 11.71 -3.75 2.91
N TYR A 215 11.46 -2.89 3.90
CA TYR A 215 11.17 -1.47 3.68
C TYR A 215 12.35 -0.74 3.02
N LEU A 216 13.56 -0.94 3.49
CA LEU A 216 14.75 -0.37 2.85
C LEU A 216 14.92 -0.88 1.43
N GLY A 217 14.64 -2.17 1.20
CA GLY A 217 14.68 -2.81 -0.11
C GLY A 217 13.72 -2.23 -1.15
N LEU A 218 12.66 -1.53 -0.73
CA LEU A 218 11.75 -0.83 -1.65
C LEU A 218 12.42 0.32 -2.41
N TYR A 219 13.54 0.85 -1.92
CA TYR A 219 14.23 2.05 -2.43
C TYR A 219 15.64 1.76 -2.97
N ILE A 220 16.04 0.51 -3.01
CA ILE A 220 17.33 0.10 -3.61
C ILE A 220 17.11 -0.04 -5.13
N GLU A 221 17.97 0.61 -5.91
CA GLU A 221 18.01 0.53 -7.38
C GLU A 221 18.51 -0.83 -7.90
#